data_d4da0048d8f65541af327ab15cdaae62
#
_entry.id   d4da0048d8f65541af327ab15cdaae62
#
_cell.length_a   1.000
_cell.length_b   1.000
_cell.length_c   1.000
_cell.angle_alpha   90.00
_cell.angle_beta   90.00
_cell.angle_gamma   90.00
#
_symmetry.space_group_name_H-M   'P 1'
#
loop_
_entity.id
_entity.type
_entity.pdbx_description
1 polymer ?
#
loop_
_entity_poly.entity_id
_entity_poly.type
_entity_poly.pdbx_seq_one_letter_code
_entity_poly.pdbx_strand_id
1 'polypeptide(L)'
;SITELVCNIDDMTPETLAFAAARLLELGALDVYTVPGTMKKGRPGHVLTVLCEEEQEGKLARAVLEQTTTIGLRVRRCGKYFLTPGSRTVETPWGPVQVKTAQGFGISKATPEYESAAALARANGLPIQTVLHEAAKWL
;
A
#
# COMPACT_ATOMS: atom_id res chain seq x y z
N SER A 1 7.41 11.19 -11.10
CA SER A 1 8.29 10.03 -10.98
C SER A 1 8.29 9.48 -9.55
N ILE A 2 8.66 8.23 -9.42
CA ILE A 2 8.68 7.54 -8.14
C ILE A 2 10.07 6.94 -7.93
N THR A 3 10.50 6.88 -6.69
CA THR A 3 11.79 6.29 -6.33
C THR A 3 11.58 4.98 -5.61
N GLU A 4 12.34 3.96 -5.98
CA GLU A 4 12.41 2.68 -5.28
C GLU A 4 13.73 2.56 -4.55
N LEU A 5 13.66 2.25 -3.26
CA LEU A 5 14.81 1.95 -2.41
C LEU A 5 14.79 0.46 -2.14
N VAL A 6 15.85 -0.25 -2.53
CA VAL A 6 15.85 -1.72 -2.51
C VAL A 6 17.08 -2.23 -1.79
N CYS A 7 16.90 -3.19 -0.90
CA CYS A 7 18.01 -3.88 -0.26
C CYS A 7 17.66 -5.34 0.04
N ASN A 8 18.71 -6.16 0.21
CA ASN A 8 18.56 -7.56 0.55
C ASN A 8 18.87 -7.72 2.05
N ILE A 9 18.00 -8.42 2.75
CA ILE A 9 18.12 -8.63 4.20
C ILE A 9 18.04 -10.12 4.49
N ASP A 10 19.06 -10.69 5.12
CA ASP A 10 19.12 -12.10 5.50
C ASP A 10 19.42 -12.34 6.98
N ASP A 11 19.40 -11.27 7.78
CA ASP A 11 19.78 -11.32 9.19
C ASP A 11 18.80 -10.58 10.12
N MET A 12 17.55 -10.46 9.69
CA MET A 12 16.45 -9.97 10.54
C MET A 12 15.38 -11.04 10.67
N THR A 13 14.74 -11.09 11.85
CA THR A 13 13.58 -11.95 12.03
C THR A 13 12.37 -11.38 11.27
N PRO A 14 11.39 -12.22 10.92
CA PRO A 14 10.16 -11.71 10.29
C PRO A 14 9.47 -10.62 11.10
N GLU A 15 9.46 -10.75 12.43
CA GLU A 15 8.84 -9.76 13.31
C GLU A 15 9.55 -8.41 13.27
N THR A 16 10.88 -8.41 13.35
CA THR A 16 11.65 -7.16 13.32
C THR A 16 11.60 -6.51 11.93
N LEU A 17 11.57 -7.31 10.87
CA LEU A 17 11.40 -6.79 9.53
C LEU A 17 10.00 -6.18 9.33
N ALA A 18 8.96 -6.81 9.85
CA ALA A 18 7.60 -6.28 9.81
C ALA A 18 7.51 -4.94 10.57
N PHE A 19 8.16 -4.84 11.71
CA PHE A 19 8.23 -3.59 12.46
C PHE A 19 8.88 -2.48 11.63
N ALA A 20 10.03 -2.78 11.01
CA ALA A 20 10.72 -1.81 10.16
C ALA A 20 9.85 -1.37 8.99
N ALA A 21 9.16 -2.29 8.32
CA ALA A 21 8.26 -1.97 7.21
C ALA A 21 7.13 -1.04 7.65
N ALA A 22 6.50 -1.33 8.78
CA ALA A 22 5.43 -0.48 9.33
C ALA A 22 5.97 0.92 9.67
N ARG A 23 7.16 0.98 10.26
CA ARG A 23 7.79 2.25 10.62
C ARG A 23 8.11 3.10 9.38
N LEU A 24 8.56 2.48 8.31
CA LEU A 24 8.85 3.19 7.06
C LEU A 24 7.59 3.78 6.43
N LEU A 25 6.46 3.08 6.51
CA LEU A 25 5.17 3.62 6.09
C LEU A 25 4.77 4.84 6.93
N GLU A 26 4.93 4.76 8.25
CA GLU A 26 4.65 5.89 9.14
C GLU A 26 5.52 7.11 8.82
N LEU A 27 6.75 6.89 8.35
CA LEU A 27 7.69 7.96 8.01
C LEU A 27 7.45 8.57 6.63
N GLY A 28 6.48 8.08 5.88
CA GLY A 28 6.04 8.70 4.64
C GLY A 28 6.30 7.90 3.37
N ALA A 29 6.70 6.64 3.48
CA ALA A 29 6.79 5.78 2.30
C ALA A 29 5.41 5.62 1.66
N LEU A 30 5.36 5.59 0.34
CA LEU A 30 4.14 5.32 -0.41
C LEU A 30 3.73 3.86 -0.30
N ASP A 31 4.71 2.97 -0.29
CA ASP A 31 4.50 1.53 -0.13
C ASP A 31 5.79 0.89 0.38
N VAL A 32 5.64 -0.19 1.10
CA VAL A 32 6.77 -1.01 1.58
C VAL A 32 6.36 -2.46 1.45
N TYR A 33 7.18 -3.26 0.79
CA TYR A 33 6.92 -4.69 0.70
C TYR A 33 8.21 -5.49 0.71
N THR A 34 8.07 -6.77 1.01
CA THR A 34 9.18 -7.71 1.02
C THR A 34 8.87 -8.90 0.13
N VAL A 35 9.91 -9.42 -0.52
CA VAL A 35 9.82 -10.62 -1.34
C VAL A 35 10.84 -11.62 -0.80
N PRO A 36 10.42 -12.84 -0.45
CA PRO A 36 11.36 -13.86 0.00
C PRO A 36 12.25 -14.33 -1.16
N GLY A 37 13.47 -14.68 -0.84
CA GLY A 37 14.44 -15.16 -1.83
C GLY A 37 15.61 -15.84 -1.19
N THR A 38 16.51 -16.34 -2.03
CA THR A 38 17.76 -16.96 -1.57
C THR A 38 18.91 -16.00 -1.83
N MET A 39 19.58 -15.63 -0.77
CA MET A 39 20.74 -14.75 -0.81
C MET A 39 22.03 -15.55 -0.99
N LYS A 40 23.17 -14.86 -1.06
CA LYS A 40 24.46 -15.51 -1.20
C LYS A 40 24.69 -16.54 -0.09
N LYS A 41 25.48 -17.57 -0.40
CA LYS A 41 25.76 -18.71 0.49
C LYS A 41 24.50 -19.55 0.81
N GLY A 42 23.46 -19.47 -0.05
CA GLY A 42 22.22 -20.22 0.13
C GLY A 42 21.36 -19.75 1.28
N ARG A 43 21.59 -18.55 1.82
CA ARG A 43 20.81 -18.05 2.96
C ARG A 43 19.42 -17.56 2.54
N PRO A 44 18.37 -17.99 3.25
CA PRO A 44 17.07 -17.42 3.03
C PRO A 44 17.06 -15.95 3.51
N GLY A 45 16.37 -15.11 2.77
CA GLY A 45 16.28 -13.70 3.11
C GLY A 45 15.12 -13.04 2.39
N HIS A 46 15.10 -11.72 2.46
CA HIS A 46 14.03 -10.92 1.86
C HIS A 46 14.63 -9.76 1.08
N VAL A 47 14.02 -9.46 -0.04
CA VAL A 47 14.26 -8.20 -0.75
C VAL A 47 13.25 -7.20 -0.19
N LEU A 48 13.74 -6.16 0.46
CA LEU A 48 12.92 -5.07 0.96
C LEU A 48 12.86 -3.98 -0.11
N THR A 49 11.67 -3.58 -0.49
CA THR A 49 11.44 -2.47 -1.43
C THR A 49 10.60 -1.40 -0.75
N VAL A 50 11.09 -0.17 -0.82
CA VAL A 50 10.40 1.01 -0.32
C VAL A 50 10.14 1.95 -1.49
N LEU A 51 8.88 2.29 -1.70
CA LEU A 51 8.48 3.25 -2.73
C LEU A 51 8.25 4.60 -2.09
N CYS A 52 8.79 5.65 -2.69
CA CYS A 52 8.62 6.99 -2.15
C CYS A 52 8.60 8.05 -3.25
N GLU A 53 8.09 9.22 -2.89
CA GLU A 53 8.25 10.40 -3.71
C GLU A 53 9.74 10.77 -3.78
N GLU A 54 10.15 11.34 -4.89
CA GLU A 54 11.55 11.70 -5.11
C GLU A 54 12.08 12.62 -4.02
N GLU A 55 11.27 13.55 -3.54
CA GLU A 55 11.63 14.49 -2.48
C GLU A 55 11.87 13.82 -1.13
N GLN A 56 11.36 12.60 -0.94
CA GLN A 56 11.52 11.84 0.31
C GLN A 56 12.68 10.84 0.25
N GLU A 57 13.37 10.76 -0.87
CA GLU A 57 14.43 9.76 -1.09
C GLU A 57 15.47 9.77 0.03
N GLY A 58 16.06 10.92 0.32
CA GLY A 58 17.14 11.01 1.33
C GLY A 58 16.66 10.65 2.73
N LYS A 59 15.50 11.13 3.11
CA LYS A 59 14.89 10.84 4.42
C LYS A 59 14.62 9.34 4.58
N LEU A 60 14.02 8.72 3.58
CA LEU A 60 13.64 7.31 3.67
C LEU A 60 14.84 6.37 3.47
N ALA A 61 15.82 6.74 2.68
CA ALA A 61 17.08 5.99 2.59
C ALA A 61 17.77 5.94 3.95
N ARG A 62 17.85 7.06 4.64
CA ARG A 62 18.38 7.11 6.01
C ARG A 62 17.56 6.24 6.96
N ALA A 63 16.24 6.32 6.86
CA ALA A 63 15.35 5.52 7.69
C ALA A 63 15.54 4.01 7.48
N VAL A 64 15.73 3.56 6.23
CA VAL A 64 16.04 2.16 5.95
C VAL A 64 17.32 1.73 6.65
N LEU A 65 18.36 2.54 6.58
CA LEU A 65 19.63 2.24 7.24
C LEU A 65 19.51 2.21 8.77
N GLU A 66 18.64 3.04 9.34
CA GLU A 66 18.39 3.06 10.78
C GLU A 66 17.51 1.91 11.26
N GLN A 67 16.47 1.57 10.49
CA GLN A 67 15.44 0.63 10.93
C GLN A 67 15.77 -0.84 10.58
N THR A 68 16.76 -1.08 9.76
CA THR A 68 17.16 -2.43 9.33
C THR A 68 18.62 -2.69 9.61
N THR A 69 19.04 -3.93 9.41
CA THR A 69 20.45 -4.33 9.53
C THR A 69 21.27 -4.07 8.28
N THR A 70 20.64 -3.62 7.20
CA THR A 70 21.38 -3.39 5.95
C THR A 70 22.41 -2.28 6.11
N ILE A 71 23.54 -2.45 5.43
CA ILE A 71 24.61 -1.44 5.38
C ILE A 71 24.58 -0.62 4.08
N GLY A 72 23.64 -0.92 3.21
CA GLY A 72 23.48 -0.20 1.94
C GLY A 72 22.21 -0.56 1.22
N LEU A 73 21.82 0.28 0.30
CA LEU A 73 20.62 0.08 -0.51
C LEU A 73 20.83 0.64 -1.91
N ARG A 74 20.06 0.10 -2.85
CA ARG A 74 20.05 0.57 -4.24
C ARG A 74 18.90 1.54 -4.42
N VAL A 75 19.10 2.50 -5.30
CA VAL A 75 18.10 3.52 -5.64
C VAL A 75 17.77 3.38 -7.13
N ARG A 76 16.48 3.29 -7.44
CA ARG A 76 15.98 3.34 -8.82
C ARG A 76 14.91 4.41 -8.93
N ARG A 77 15.03 5.25 -9.95
CA ARG A 77 13.99 6.24 -10.27
C ARG A 77 13.19 5.73 -11.45
N CYS A 78 11.87 5.70 -11.27
CA CYS A 78 10.95 5.10 -12.25
C CYS A 78 9.94 6.13 -12.70
N GLY A 79 9.57 6.05 -13.99
CA GLY A 79 8.36 6.69 -14.47
C GLY A 79 7.13 5.96 -13.95
N LYS A 80 6.00 6.62 -13.95
CA LYS A 80 4.75 6.05 -13.45
C LYS A 80 3.58 6.49 -14.31
N TYR A 81 2.76 5.54 -14.71
CA TYR A 81 1.43 5.81 -15.24
C TYR A 81 0.42 5.57 -14.13
N PHE A 82 -0.53 6.46 -13.96
CA PHE A 82 -1.52 6.31 -12.90
C PHE A 82 -2.83 7.00 -13.26
N LEU A 83 -3.90 6.50 -12.65
CA LEU A 83 -5.19 7.17 -12.66
C LEU A 83 -5.25 8.08 -11.44
N THR A 84 -5.85 9.26 -11.61
CA THR A 84 -6.00 10.21 -10.50
C THR A 84 -7.05 9.69 -9.52
N PRO A 85 -6.67 9.46 -8.24
CA PRO A 85 -7.62 8.98 -7.25
C PRO A 85 -8.62 10.06 -6.84
N GLY A 86 -9.80 9.61 -6.45
CA GLY A 86 -10.85 10.48 -5.93
C GLY A 86 -11.80 9.68 -5.08
N SER A 87 -12.87 10.31 -4.63
CA SER A 87 -13.89 9.64 -3.87
C SER A 87 -15.24 10.26 -4.15
N ARG A 88 -16.30 9.48 -3.96
CA ARG A 88 -17.68 9.95 -3.96
C ARG A 88 -18.50 9.08 -3.03
N THR A 89 -19.70 9.52 -2.73
CA THR A 89 -20.64 8.79 -1.87
C THR A 89 -21.79 8.29 -2.71
N VAL A 90 -22.20 7.04 -2.48
CA VAL A 90 -23.46 6.51 -3.01
C VAL A 90 -24.41 6.18 -1.87
N GLU A 91 -25.69 6.34 -2.11
CA GLU A 91 -26.71 6.02 -1.10
C GLU A 91 -27.20 4.59 -1.28
N THR A 92 -27.32 3.88 -0.15
CA THR A 92 -27.96 2.57 -0.09
C THR A 92 -29.18 2.67 0.84
N PRO A 93 -30.08 1.68 0.83
CA PRO A 93 -31.20 1.66 1.77
C PRO A 93 -30.81 1.73 3.25
N TRP A 94 -29.55 1.42 3.58
CA TRP A 94 -29.03 1.41 4.95
C TRP A 94 -28.16 2.62 5.27
N GLY A 95 -27.91 3.48 4.30
CA GLY A 95 -27.09 4.68 4.49
C GLY A 95 -26.03 4.85 3.41
N PRO A 96 -25.17 5.86 3.56
CA PRO A 96 -24.15 6.19 2.58
C PRO A 96 -22.99 5.21 2.60
N VAL A 97 -22.44 4.91 1.42
CA VAL A 97 -21.21 4.13 1.25
C VAL A 97 -20.21 4.98 0.49
N GLN A 98 -18.99 5.08 1.02
CA GLN A 98 -17.91 5.76 0.33
C GLN A 98 -17.40 4.91 -0.82
N VAL A 99 -17.13 5.53 -1.94
CA VAL A 99 -16.64 4.89 -3.16
C VAL A 99 -15.31 5.50 -3.54
N LYS A 100 -14.30 4.65 -3.72
CA LYS A 100 -13.01 5.05 -4.28
C LYS A 100 -13.15 5.16 -5.79
N THR A 101 -12.70 6.26 -6.35
CA THR A 101 -12.69 6.48 -7.78
C THR A 101 -11.27 6.68 -8.29
N ALA A 102 -11.06 6.38 -9.56
CA ALA A 102 -9.80 6.67 -10.24
C ALA A 102 -10.10 7.00 -11.70
N GLN A 103 -9.52 8.08 -12.20
CA GLN A 103 -9.77 8.57 -13.55
C GLN A 103 -8.50 9.00 -14.25
N GLY A 104 -8.44 8.81 -15.54
CA GLY A 104 -7.34 9.26 -16.41
C GLY A 104 -7.34 8.48 -17.72
N PHE A 105 -6.68 9.02 -18.72
CA PHE A 105 -6.54 8.38 -20.04
C PHE A 105 -7.87 7.92 -20.66
N GLY A 106 -8.97 8.62 -20.37
CA GLY A 106 -10.30 8.19 -20.80
C GLY A 106 -10.85 6.98 -20.03
N ILE A 107 -10.20 6.58 -18.94
CA ILE A 107 -10.56 5.43 -18.11
C ILE A 107 -11.15 5.95 -16.80
N SER A 108 -12.22 5.31 -16.35
CA SER A 108 -12.85 5.62 -15.05
C SER A 108 -13.11 4.32 -14.32
N LYS A 109 -12.68 4.27 -13.05
CA LYS A 109 -12.89 3.12 -12.18
C LYS A 109 -13.53 3.56 -10.88
N ALA A 110 -14.38 2.72 -10.32
CA ALA A 110 -15.04 2.99 -9.05
C ALA A 110 -15.22 1.69 -8.27
N THR A 111 -14.94 1.73 -6.98
CA THR A 111 -15.03 0.58 -6.09
C THR A 111 -15.53 1.04 -4.73
N PRO A 112 -16.55 0.38 -4.13
CA PRO A 112 -16.97 0.71 -2.78
C PRO A 112 -15.84 0.48 -1.79
N GLU A 113 -15.67 1.37 -0.82
CA GLU A 113 -14.69 1.19 0.25
C GLU A 113 -15.15 0.10 1.21
N TYR A 114 -14.28 -0.88 1.44
CA TYR A 114 -14.55 -2.00 2.33
C TYR A 114 -14.99 -1.53 3.72
N GLU A 115 -14.23 -0.62 4.35
CA GLU A 115 -14.52 -0.16 5.71
C GLU A 115 -15.89 0.52 5.81
N SER A 116 -16.24 1.31 4.81
CA SER A 116 -17.55 1.97 4.74
C SER A 116 -18.69 0.96 4.64
N ALA A 117 -18.56 -0.01 3.73
CA ALA A 117 -19.56 -1.07 3.56
C ALA A 117 -19.63 -1.98 4.80
N ALA A 118 -18.49 -2.31 5.40
CA ALA A 118 -18.43 -3.14 6.60
C ALA A 118 -19.14 -2.50 7.78
N ALA A 119 -18.98 -1.19 7.97
CA ALA A 119 -19.67 -0.46 9.04
C ALA A 119 -21.19 -0.55 8.90
N LEU A 120 -21.72 -0.38 7.70
CA LEU A 120 -23.17 -0.52 7.46
C LEU A 120 -23.66 -1.94 7.65
N ALA A 121 -22.87 -2.92 7.17
CA ALA A 121 -23.23 -4.32 7.33
C ALA A 121 -23.35 -4.70 8.82
N ARG A 122 -22.38 -4.29 9.63
CA ARG A 122 -22.42 -4.53 11.09
C ARG A 122 -23.60 -3.83 11.76
N ALA A 123 -23.80 -2.56 11.43
CA ALA A 123 -24.86 -1.76 12.04
C ALA A 123 -26.26 -2.30 11.74
N ASN A 124 -26.45 -2.97 10.60
CA ASN A 124 -27.75 -3.46 10.14
C ASN A 124 -27.88 -5.00 10.18
N GLY A 125 -26.87 -5.70 10.71
CA GLY A 125 -26.90 -7.15 10.81
C GLY A 125 -26.97 -7.86 9.45
N LEU A 126 -26.30 -7.30 8.43
CA LEU A 126 -26.33 -7.79 7.07
C LEU A 126 -24.99 -8.42 6.67
N PRO A 127 -25.02 -9.38 5.72
CA PRO A 127 -23.79 -9.78 5.06
C PRO A 127 -23.19 -8.60 4.29
N ILE A 128 -21.88 -8.46 4.32
CA ILE A 128 -21.21 -7.36 3.60
C ILE A 128 -21.50 -7.38 2.10
N GLN A 129 -21.64 -8.58 1.52
CA GLN A 129 -21.96 -8.72 0.09
C GLN A 129 -23.31 -8.09 -0.27
N THR A 130 -24.27 -8.08 0.63
CA THR A 130 -25.56 -7.42 0.43
C THR A 130 -25.38 -5.92 0.26
N VAL A 131 -24.55 -5.31 1.12
CA VAL A 131 -24.25 -3.87 1.05
C VAL A 131 -23.45 -3.53 -0.21
N LEU A 132 -22.44 -4.33 -0.51
CA LEU A 132 -21.60 -4.13 -1.70
C LEU A 132 -22.40 -4.26 -2.99
N HIS A 133 -23.32 -5.23 -3.04
CA HIS A 133 -24.18 -5.43 -4.20
C HIS A 133 -25.11 -4.23 -4.45
N GLU A 134 -25.70 -3.68 -3.39
CA GLU A 134 -26.51 -2.46 -3.50
C GLU A 134 -25.67 -1.27 -3.98
N ALA A 135 -24.49 -1.06 -3.37
CA ALA A 135 -23.63 0.04 -3.76
C ALA A 135 -23.19 -0.07 -5.22
N ALA A 136 -22.96 -1.28 -5.73
CA ALA A 136 -22.55 -1.55 -7.10
C ALA A 136 -23.55 -1.03 -8.15
N LYS A 137 -24.82 -0.90 -7.81
CA LYS A 137 -25.85 -0.39 -8.71
C LYS A 137 -25.60 1.08 -9.11
N TRP A 138 -24.79 1.80 -8.36
CA TRP A 138 -24.53 3.23 -8.53
C TRP A 138 -23.11 3.55 -9.00
N LEU A 139 -22.34 2.55 -9.37
CA LEU A 139 -20.99 2.70 -9.93
C LEU A 139 -21.01 2.86 -11.47
#